data_af05f13472fd899a8576c1cead82cc8c
#
_entry.id   af05f13472fd899a8576c1cead82cc8c
#
_cell.length_a   1.000
_cell.length_b   1.000
_cell.length_c   1.000
_cell.angle_alpha   90.00
_cell.angle_beta   90.00
_cell.angle_gamma   90.00
#
_symmetry.space_group_name_H-M   'P 1'
#
loop_
_entity.id
_entity.type
_entity.pdbx_description
1 polymer ?
#
loop_
_entity_poly.entity_id
_entity_poly.type
_entity_poly.pdbx_seq_one_letter_code
_entity_poly.pdbx_strand_id
1 'polypeptide(L)'
;MDIGVVFQCDPPASTVVDLSVKAEAAGFSHVWTFDSHLLWQEPFVIYSQILARTSKVVVGPMVTNPGTRDWTVTASLFATLNEMYGDRTICGIGRGDSALRTLGYPPTTLKELGECVHVIRELAAGRAVHYRGNEVRLPWVKPGAELEVWVAAYGPKALALTGEVGDGYILQLADPDIAAWMIKTVRAAAEKAGRDPAAIKFCVAAPAYVGDDLAHQREQTRWFGGMVGNHVADIVARYGATGAVPQALTDYIEGRRGYDYSQHGKAGNTHTEFVPDDIVDRFCVLGPVESHLDKLRALRDLGVDQFAVYLQHDDKEQTLAAYGEKIIPALVA
;
A
#
# COMPACT_ATOMS: atom_id res chain seq x y z
N MET A 1 -9.78 -13.34 -4.54
CA MET A 1 -9.11 -12.15 -3.97
C MET A 1 -7.84 -12.59 -3.27
N ASP A 2 -6.72 -12.02 -3.63
CA ASP A 2 -5.43 -12.29 -3.01
C ASP A 2 -5.33 -11.69 -1.62
N ILE A 3 -4.56 -12.32 -0.74
CA ILE A 3 -4.26 -11.79 0.58
C ILE A 3 -2.76 -11.53 0.69
N GLY A 4 -2.40 -10.27 0.90
CA GLY A 4 -1.05 -9.83 1.19
C GLY A 4 -0.87 -9.50 2.68
N VAL A 5 0.38 -9.31 3.10
CA VAL A 5 0.72 -8.84 4.44
C VAL A 5 1.66 -7.64 4.36
N VAL A 6 1.54 -6.71 5.28
CA VAL A 6 2.38 -5.51 5.38
C VAL A 6 3.15 -5.53 6.69
N PHE A 7 4.48 -5.49 6.60
CA PHE A 7 5.36 -5.44 7.75
C PHE A 7 6.08 -4.09 7.86
N GLN A 8 6.35 -3.67 9.09
CA GLN A 8 7.35 -2.63 9.36
C GLN A 8 8.74 -3.25 9.35
N CYS A 9 9.70 -2.57 8.75
CA CYS A 9 11.11 -3.00 8.72
C CYS A 9 11.84 -2.54 10.00
N ASP A 10 11.29 -2.87 11.18
CA ASP A 10 11.94 -2.62 12.47
C ASP A 10 13.10 -3.60 12.71
N PRO A 11 14.18 -3.17 13.43
CA PRO A 11 15.25 -4.08 13.80
C PRO A 11 14.78 -5.17 14.78
N PRO A 12 15.27 -6.41 14.66
CA PRO A 12 16.19 -6.87 13.62
C PRO A 12 15.46 -7.23 12.32
N ALA A 13 16.05 -6.91 11.17
CA ALA A 13 15.50 -7.20 9.85
C ALA A 13 15.17 -8.69 9.63
N SER A 14 15.88 -9.60 10.31
CA SER A 14 15.61 -11.04 10.27
C SER A 14 14.19 -11.39 10.70
N THR A 15 13.59 -10.62 11.61
CA THR A 15 12.18 -10.83 12.03
C THR A 15 11.22 -10.67 10.86
N VAL A 16 11.40 -9.64 10.02
CA VAL A 16 10.56 -9.43 8.83
C VAL A 16 10.75 -10.56 7.83
N VAL A 17 11.98 -11.02 7.63
CA VAL A 17 12.28 -12.15 6.74
C VAL A 17 11.62 -13.44 7.25
N ASP A 18 11.74 -13.74 8.53
CA ASP A 18 11.15 -14.95 9.13
C ASP A 18 9.61 -14.91 9.11
N LEU A 19 9.00 -13.77 9.40
CA LEU A 19 7.55 -13.58 9.26
C LEU A 19 7.08 -13.71 7.81
N SER A 20 7.87 -13.27 6.84
CA SER A 20 7.56 -13.42 5.41
C SER A 20 7.57 -14.89 4.97
N VAL A 21 8.49 -15.70 5.47
CA VAL A 21 8.51 -17.16 5.25
C VAL A 21 7.28 -17.82 5.88
N LYS A 22 6.91 -17.42 7.11
CA LYS A 22 5.67 -17.90 7.76
C LYS A 22 4.42 -17.48 6.95
N ALA A 23 4.38 -16.25 6.44
CA ALA A 23 3.27 -15.76 5.62
C ALA A 23 3.11 -16.57 4.33
N GLU A 24 4.21 -16.86 3.60
CA GLU A 24 4.15 -17.74 2.43
C GLU A 24 3.60 -19.12 2.78
N ALA A 25 4.08 -19.71 3.86
CA ALA A 25 3.63 -21.04 4.32
C ALA A 25 2.14 -21.01 4.72
N ALA A 26 1.63 -19.88 5.22
CA ALA A 26 0.23 -19.66 5.55
C ALA A 26 -0.65 -19.31 4.32
N GLY A 27 -0.09 -19.20 3.11
CA GLY A 27 -0.84 -18.97 1.87
C GLY A 27 -1.01 -17.49 1.48
N PHE A 28 -0.31 -16.57 2.13
CA PHE A 28 -0.25 -15.18 1.67
C PHE A 28 0.48 -15.09 0.34
N SER A 29 -0.05 -14.28 -0.57
CA SER A 29 0.48 -14.10 -1.93
C SER A 29 1.50 -12.97 -2.04
N HIS A 30 1.42 -11.97 -1.18
CA HIS A 30 2.26 -10.77 -1.25
C HIS A 30 2.81 -10.38 0.12
N VAL A 31 4.02 -9.84 0.12
CA VAL A 31 4.66 -9.21 1.29
C VAL A 31 5.02 -7.77 0.92
N TRP A 32 4.44 -6.85 1.64
CA TRP A 32 4.66 -5.43 1.49
C TRP A 32 5.43 -4.86 2.68
N THR A 33 6.22 -3.82 2.47
CA THR A 33 6.86 -3.08 3.56
C THR A 33 6.82 -1.57 3.31
N PHE A 34 7.00 -0.79 4.38
CA PHE A 34 7.16 0.65 4.25
C PHE A 34 8.55 1.02 3.72
N ASP A 35 8.63 2.13 2.97
CA ASP A 35 9.88 2.69 2.46
C ASP A 35 10.04 4.15 2.91
N SER A 36 10.38 4.32 4.20
CA SER A 36 10.75 5.60 4.82
C SER A 36 12.04 5.38 5.63
N HIS A 37 13.17 5.51 4.97
CA HIS A 37 14.50 5.08 5.43
C HIS A 37 15.01 5.77 6.72
N LEU A 38 14.42 6.87 7.14
CA LEU A 38 14.70 7.48 8.46
C LEU A 38 13.85 6.90 9.59
N LEU A 39 12.77 6.20 9.26
CA LEU A 39 11.86 5.60 10.23
C LEU A 39 12.11 4.10 10.38
N TRP A 40 12.48 3.41 9.29
CA TRP A 40 12.65 1.95 9.24
C TRP A 40 13.89 1.56 8.45
N GLN A 41 14.29 0.29 8.59
CA GLN A 41 15.42 -0.27 7.85
C GLN A 41 15.12 -0.34 6.33
N GLU A 42 16.19 -0.36 5.53
CA GLU A 42 16.14 -0.35 4.06
C GLU A 42 15.42 -1.58 3.49
N PRO A 43 14.23 -1.42 2.87
CA PRO A 43 13.40 -2.54 2.46
C PRO A 43 14.00 -3.36 1.32
N PHE A 44 14.72 -2.76 0.37
CA PHE A 44 15.25 -3.47 -0.79
C PHE A 44 16.33 -4.49 -0.42
N VAL A 45 17.10 -4.23 0.62
CA VAL A 45 18.04 -5.21 1.21
C VAL A 45 17.26 -6.38 1.82
N ILE A 46 16.16 -6.09 2.52
CA ILE A 46 15.29 -7.09 3.15
C ILE A 46 14.57 -7.94 2.07
N TYR A 47 14.10 -7.32 0.98
CA TYR A 47 13.47 -8.05 -0.14
C TYR A 47 14.38 -9.11 -0.74
N SER A 48 15.67 -8.81 -0.92
CA SER A 48 16.63 -9.81 -1.40
C SER A 48 16.66 -11.06 -0.50
N GLN A 49 16.59 -10.87 0.83
CA GLN A 49 16.55 -11.99 1.77
C GLN A 49 15.21 -12.72 1.80
N ILE A 50 14.09 -12.01 1.68
CA ILE A 50 12.76 -12.62 1.59
C ILE A 50 12.68 -13.47 0.32
N LEU A 51 13.04 -12.92 -0.83
CA LEU A 51 12.97 -13.60 -2.12
C LEU A 51 13.88 -14.84 -2.17
N ALA A 52 15.07 -14.79 -1.53
CA ALA A 52 15.98 -15.93 -1.43
C ALA A 52 15.43 -17.08 -0.57
N ARG A 53 14.54 -16.79 0.40
CA ARG A 53 14.00 -17.76 1.36
C ARG A 53 12.55 -18.19 1.08
N THR A 54 11.95 -17.62 0.04
CA THR A 54 10.57 -17.90 -0.42
C THR A 54 10.57 -18.27 -1.88
N SER A 55 9.46 -18.82 -2.35
CA SER A 55 9.35 -19.32 -3.74
C SER A 55 8.16 -18.76 -4.53
N LYS A 56 7.18 -18.17 -3.85
CA LYS A 56 5.89 -17.75 -4.46
C LYS A 56 5.52 -16.32 -4.17
N VAL A 57 5.77 -15.83 -2.96
CA VAL A 57 5.35 -14.47 -2.58
C VAL A 57 5.99 -13.43 -3.47
N VAL A 58 5.18 -12.45 -3.84
CA VAL A 58 5.60 -11.23 -4.51
C VAL A 58 5.92 -10.19 -3.44
N VAL A 59 7.01 -9.43 -3.60
CA VAL A 59 7.40 -8.38 -2.65
C VAL A 59 7.31 -7.00 -3.27
N GLY A 60 7.05 -5.99 -2.46
CA GLY A 60 7.06 -4.61 -2.90
C GLY A 60 6.96 -3.59 -1.76
N PRO A 61 7.36 -2.35 -1.99
CA PRO A 61 7.11 -1.27 -1.05
C PRO A 61 5.64 -0.83 -1.07
N MET A 62 5.09 -0.51 0.09
CA MET A 62 3.77 0.10 0.25
C MET A 62 3.92 1.39 1.08
N VAL A 63 4.49 2.44 0.50
CA VAL A 63 4.96 2.60 -0.89
C VAL A 63 6.31 3.31 -0.91
N THR A 64 7.09 3.15 -2.03
CA THR A 64 8.23 4.00 -2.32
C THR A 64 7.80 5.36 -2.89
N ASN A 65 8.75 6.22 -3.28
CA ASN A 65 8.46 7.56 -3.76
C ASN A 65 9.55 8.10 -4.72
N PRO A 66 9.25 9.13 -5.53
CA PRO A 66 10.21 9.71 -6.48
C PRO A 66 11.35 10.51 -5.83
N GLY A 67 11.26 10.88 -4.54
CA GLY A 67 12.14 11.88 -3.95
C GLY A 67 13.33 11.33 -3.15
N THR A 68 13.29 10.06 -2.72
CA THR A 68 14.33 9.50 -1.83
C THR A 68 15.42 8.73 -2.57
N ARG A 69 15.14 8.26 -3.79
CA ARG A 69 16.12 7.59 -4.67
C ARG A 69 16.00 8.12 -6.07
N ASP A 70 17.12 8.14 -6.81
CA ASP A 70 17.09 8.38 -8.25
C ASP A 70 16.22 7.30 -8.94
N TRP A 71 15.37 7.70 -9.88
CA TRP A 71 14.41 6.82 -10.53
C TRP A 71 15.09 5.67 -11.29
N THR A 72 16.29 5.92 -11.85
CA THR A 72 17.09 4.90 -12.53
C THR A 72 17.63 3.86 -11.55
N VAL A 73 17.98 4.28 -10.32
CA VAL A 73 18.40 3.38 -9.23
C VAL A 73 17.23 2.51 -8.80
N THR A 74 16.04 3.08 -8.62
CA THR A 74 14.82 2.33 -8.28
C THR A 74 14.49 1.29 -9.35
N ALA A 75 14.53 1.66 -10.64
CA ALA A 75 14.33 0.73 -11.74
C ALA A 75 15.36 -0.41 -11.74
N SER A 76 16.64 -0.09 -11.54
CA SER A 76 17.71 -1.07 -11.46
C SER A 76 17.55 -2.04 -10.28
N LEU A 77 17.09 -1.57 -9.12
CA LEU A 77 16.80 -2.43 -7.96
C LEU A 77 15.75 -3.51 -8.30
N PHE A 78 14.61 -3.10 -8.84
CA PHE A 78 13.55 -4.04 -9.23
C PHE A 78 14.00 -5.00 -10.32
N ALA A 79 14.65 -4.49 -11.37
CA ALA A 79 15.14 -5.31 -12.46
C ALA A 79 16.16 -6.35 -11.96
N THR A 80 17.06 -5.97 -11.02
CA THR A 80 18.02 -6.89 -10.41
C THR A 80 17.32 -7.98 -9.57
N LEU A 81 16.35 -7.59 -8.74
CA LEU A 81 15.60 -8.56 -7.94
C LEU A 81 14.84 -9.55 -8.81
N ASN A 82 14.20 -9.07 -9.89
CA ASN A 82 13.48 -9.93 -10.84
C ASN A 82 14.43 -10.84 -11.63
N GLU A 83 15.61 -10.37 -12.01
CA GLU A 83 16.64 -11.21 -12.67
C GLU A 83 17.12 -12.32 -11.75
N MET A 84 17.34 -12.04 -10.46
CA MET A 84 17.84 -13.00 -9.48
C MET A 84 16.80 -14.03 -9.03
N TYR A 85 15.54 -13.63 -8.92
CA TYR A 85 14.53 -14.42 -8.21
C TYR A 85 13.25 -14.71 -9.03
N GLY A 86 13.21 -14.30 -10.32
CA GLY A 86 12.00 -14.33 -11.14
C GLY A 86 11.12 -13.09 -10.90
N ASP A 87 10.07 -12.94 -11.70
CA ASP A 87 9.18 -11.76 -11.70
C ASP A 87 8.27 -11.75 -10.46
N ARG A 88 8.90 -11.58 -9.28
CA ARG A 88 8.24 -11.59 -7.97
C ARG A 88 8.34 -10.25 -7.24
N THR A 89 8.32 -9.14 -8.01
CA THR A 89 8.28 -7.80 -7.40
C THR A 89 7.19 -6.94 -8.01
N ILE A 90 6.66 -6.01 -7.21
CA ILE A 90 5.75 -4.94 -7.64
C ILE A 90 6.30 -3.62 -7.10
N CYS A 91 6.35 -2.59 -7.94
CA CYS A 91 6.70 -1.24 -7.49
C CYS A 91 5.46 -0.50 -6.98
N GLY A 92 5.16 -0.62 -5.69
CA GLY A 92 4.18 0.26 -5.05
C GLY A 92 4.77 1.65 -4.84
N ILE A 93 4.15 2.70 -5.39
CA ILE A 93 4.71 4.06 -5.38
C ILE A 93 3.66 5.11 -5.02
N GLY A 94 4.07 6.13 -4.29
CA GLY A 94 3.27 7.29 -3.94
C GLY A 94 4.09 8.57 -3.97
N ARG A 95 3.53 9.68 -3.48
CA ARG A 95 4.19 10.99 -3.50
C ARG A 95 5.28 11.16 -2.44
N GLY A 96 5.42 10.23 -1.50
CA GLY A 96 6.45 10.28 -0.46
C GLY A 96 6.09 11.17 0.73
N ASP A 97 4.87 11.07 1.26
CA ASP A 97 4.43 11.92 2.36
C ASP A 97 5.31 11.73 3.61
N SER A 98 5.34 10.54 4.22
CA SER A 98 6.14 10.29 5.43
C SER A 98 7.65 10.38 5.18
N ALA A 99 8.14 9.78 4.09
CA ALA A 99 9.57 9.73 3.78
C ALA A 99 10.19 11.13 3.54
N LEU A 100 9.48 12.00 2.82
CA LEU A 100 9.99 13.35 2.52
C LEU A 100 9.74 14.33 3.67
N ARG A 101 8.61 14.23 4.37
CA ARG A 101 8.35 15.12 5.52
C ARG A 101 9.31 14.91 6.67
N THR A 102 9.76 13.67 6.93
CA THR A 102 10.83 13.42 7.91
C THR A 102 12.16 14.02 7.52
N LEU A 103 12.39 14.26 6.24
CA LEU A 103 13.54 15.02 5.71
C LEU A 103 13.30 16.55 5.68
N GLY A 104 12.11 17.02 6.06
CA GLY A 104 11.73 18.44 5.97
C GLY A 104 11.29 18.90 4.57
N TYR A 105 11.04 17.98 3.64
CA TYR A 105 10.59 18.29 2.29
C TYR A 105 9.08 18.05 2.11
N PRO A 106 8.42 18.78 1.20
CA PRO A 106 7.06 18.46 0.80
C PRO A 106 7.03 17.18 -0.06
N PRO A 107 5.89 16.47 -0.11
CA PRO A 107 5.69 15.37 -1.05
C PRO A 107 5.89 15.83 -2.50
N THR A 108 6.40 14.94 -3.36
CA THR A 108 6.61 15.22 -4.79
C THR A 108 5.31 15.61 -5.50
N THR A 109 5.42 16.31 -6.62
CA THR A 109 4.25 16.69 -7.43
C THR A 109 3.66 15.47 -8.14
N LEU A 110 2.39 15.57 -8.55
CA LEU A 110 1.76 14.52 -9.36
C LEU A 110 2.44 14.36 -10.73
N LYS A 111 2.95 15.45 -11.30
CA LYS A 111 3.72 15.40 -12.55
C LYS A 111 4.98 14.56 -12.37
N GLU A 112 5.78 14.83 -11.34
CA GLU A 112 6.99 14.06 -11.03
C GLU A 112 6.67 12.59 -10.74
N LEU A 113 5.56 12.30 -10.04
CA LEU A 113 5.11 10.94 -9.81
C LEU A 113 4.80 10.21 -11.12
N GLY A 114 4.05 10.82 -12.03
CA GLY A 114 3.72 10.22 -13.33
C GLY A 114 4.95 9.99 -14.20
N GLU A 115 5.87 10.96 -14.26
CA GLU A 115 7.14 10.82 -14.97
C GLU A 115 8.01 9.70 -14.36
N CYS A 116 8.07 9.62 -13.03
CA CYS A 116 8.82 8.59 -12.30
C CYS A 116 8.26 7.18 -12.60
N VAL A 117 6.95 7.00 -12.57
CA VAL A 117 6.29 5.74 -12.94
C VAL A 117 6.69 5.30 -14.34
N HIS A 118 6.64 6.22 -15.31
CA HIS A 118 7.05 5.95 -16.69
C HIS A 118 8.52 5.52 -16.78
N VAL A 119 9.42 6.28 -16.18
CA VAL A 119 10.88 5.99 -16.23
C VAL A 119 11.21 4.66 -15.57
N ILE A 120 10.63 4.38 -14.39
CA ILE A 120 10.87 3.11 -13.68
C ILE A 120 10.40 1.92 -14.53
N ARG A 121 9.19 2.01 -15.09
CA ARG A 121 8.61 0.93 -15.91
C ARG A 121 9.44 0.66 -17.15
N GLU A 122 9.77 1.71 -17.92
CA GLU A 122 10.54 1.55 -19.16
C GLU A 122 11.92 0.96 -18.91
N LEU A 123 12.63 1.47 -17.91
CA LEU A 123 13.97 0.98 -17.58
C LEU A 123 13.95 -0.45 -17.05
N ALA A 124 12.99 -0.79 -16.16
CA ALA A 124 12.88 -2.13 -15.61
C ALA A 124 12.50 -3.17 -16.68
N ALA A 125 11.85 -2.74 -17.76
CA ALA A 125 11.58 -3.55 -18.96
C ALA A 125 12.71 -3.53 -20.00
N GLY A 126 13.84 -2.90 -19.71
CA GLY A 126 14.98 -2.80 -20.62
C GLY A 126 14.75 -1.91 -21.83
N ARG A 127 13.70 -1.10 -21.83
CA ARG A 127 13.43 -0.11 -22.89
C ARG A 127 14.19 1.18 -22.65
N ALA A 128 14.50 1.91 -23.73
CA ALA A 128 15.13 3.22 -23.63
C ALA A 128 14.09 4.30 -23.24
N VAL A 129 14.50 5.26 -22.43
CA VAL A 129 13.66 6.36 -22.00
C VAL A 129 14.46 7.66 -21.88
N HIS A 130 13.83 8.80 -22.16
CA HIS A 130 14.44 10.10 -21.91
C HIS A 130 14.38 10.45 -20.42
N TYR A 131 15.55 10.68 -19.81
CA TYR A 131 15.66 11.06 -18.42
C TYR A 131 16.73 12.12 -18.23
N ARG A 132 16.37 13.27 -17.64
CA ARG A 132 17.28 14.42 -17.41
C ARG A 132 18.07 14.86 -18.63
N GLY A 133 17.40 14.90 -19.80
CA GLY A 133 18.01 15.35 -21.07
C GLY A 133 18.84 14.31 -21.82
N ASN A 134 18.92 13.08 -21.33
CA ASN A 134 19.64 11.99 -21.97
C ASN A 134 18.70 10.81 -22.25
N GLU A 135 19.00 10.05 -23.29
CA GLU A 135 18.42 8.74 -23.50
C GLU A 135 19.19 7.73 -22.66
N VAL A 136 18.50 6.99 -21.79
CA VAL A 136 19.09 6.02 -20.88
C VAL A 136 18.39 4.66 -21.01
N ARG A 137 19.11 3.58 -20.74
CA ARG A 137 18.60 2.19 -20.80
C ARG A 137 19.38 1.32 -19.82
N LEU A 138 18.76 0.25 -19.33
CA LEU A 138 19.44 -0.86 -18.63
C LEU A 138 19.75 -1.98 -19.63
N PRO A 139 20.97 -2.02 -20.24
CA PRO A 139 21.26 -2.91 -21.38
C PRO A 139 21.33 -4.39 -21.00
N TRP A 140 21.43 -4.70 -19.72
CA TRP A 140 21.50 -6.06 -19.17
C TRP A 140 20.12 -6.66 -18.88
N VAL A 141 19.06 -5.87 -18.92
CA VAL A 141 17.67 -6.38 -18.75
C VAL A 141 17.27 -7.15 -19.99
N LYS A 142 16.77 -8.38 -19.78
CA LYS A 142 16.34 -9.28 -20.86
C LYS A 142 15.07 -8.74 -21.54
N PRO A 143 14.93 -8.90 -22.86
CA PRO A 143 13.70 -8.58 -23.57
C PRO A 143 12.51 -9.35 -23.00
N GLY A 144 11.38 -8.67 -22.83
CA GLY A 144 10.14 -9.23 -22.27
C GLY A 144 10.03 -9.19 -20.75
N ALA A 145 11.03 -8.64 -20.05
CA ALA A 145 10.87 -8.28 -18.65
C ALA A 145 9.80 -7.20 -18.50
N GLU A 146 8.95 -7.31 -17.48
CA GLU A 146 7.94 -6.32 -17.15
C GLU A 146 7.95 -6.08 -15.63
N LEU A 147 7.56 -4.88 -15.20
CA LEU A 147 7.39 -4.51 -13.81
C LEU A 147 6.06 -3.81 -13.64
N GLU A 148 5.18 -4.36 -12.85
CA GLU A 148 3.95 -3.68 -12.46
C GLU A 148 4.26 -2.53 -11.51
N VAL A 149 3.65 -1.36 -11.76
CA VAL A 149 3.75 -0.18 -10.92
C VAL A 149 2.37 0.17 -10.38
N TRP A 150 2.19 -0.01 -9.07
CA TRP A 150 0.94 0.25 -8.38
C TRP A 150 1.02 1.59 -7.64
N VAL A 151 0.04 2.46 -7.87
CA VAL A 151 0.07 3.84 -7.36
C VAL A 151 -0.83 3.99 -6.13
N ALA A 152 -0.28 4.54 -5.04
CA ALA A 152 -1.07 4.94 -3.88
C ALA A 152 -1.57 6.37 -4.03
N ALA A 153 -2.88 6.57 -3.94
CA ALA A 153 -3.53 7.85 -4.16
C ALA A 153 -4.84 7.98 -3.36
N TYR A 154 -5.21 9.21 -3.02
CA TYR A 154 -6.45 9.50 -2.29
C TYR A 154 -7.31 10.58 -2.96
N GLY A 155 -6.73 11.67 -3.43
CA GLY A 155 -7.48 12.81 -3.98
C GLY A 155 -7.83 12.65 -5.46
N PRO A 156 -8.87 13.35 -5.97
CA PRO A 156 -9.37 13.18 -7.34
C PRO A 156 -8.30 13.29 -8.42
N LYS A 157 -7.35 14.23 -8.29
CA LYS A 157 -6.26 14.39 -9.27
C LYS A 157 -5.24 13.24 -9.22
N ALA A 158 -4.96 12.71 -8.02
CA ALA A 158 -4.06 11.59 -7.87
C ALA A 158 -4.71 10.29 -8.35
N LEU A 159 -6.01 10.10 -8.09
CA LEU A 159 -6.79 8.98 -8.63
C LEU A 159 -6.86 9.02 -10.17
N ALA A 160 -7.01 10.23 -10.75
CA ALA A 160 -6.96 10.39 -12.19
C ALA A 160 -5.60 9.96 -12.76
N LEU A 161 -4.50 10.45 -12.19
CA LEU A 161 -3.15 10.01 -12.57
C LEU A 161 -2.99 8.49 -12.45
N THR A 162 -3.50 7.89 -11.36
CA THR A 162 -3.43 6.43 -11.19
C THR A 162 -4.10 5.69 -12.34
N GLY A 163 -5.29 6.11 -12.77
CA GLY A 163 -5.97 5.57 -13.95
C GLY A 163 -5.17 5.73 -15.24
N GLU A 164 -4.47 6.85 -15.39
CA GLU A 164 -3.65 7.15 -16.56
C GLU A 164 -2.37 6.31 -16.66
N VAL A 165 -1.69 6.04 -15.52
CA VAL A 165 -0.34 5.48 -15.55
C VAL A 165 -0.14 4.20 -14.72
N GLY A 166 -1.01 3.87 -13.75
CA GLY A 166 -0.83 2.74 -12.84
C GLY A 166 -1.27 1.41 -13.44
N ASP A 167 -0.57 0.32 -13.11
CA ASP A 167 -1.02 -1.05 -13.38
C ASP A 167 -1.89 -1.56 -12.23
N GLY A 168 -1.72 -0.96 -11.05
CA GLY A 168 -2.57 -1.17 -9.89
C GLY A 168 -2.77 0.11 -9.08
N TYR A 169 -3.75 0.06 -8.19
CA TYR A 169 -4.10 1.10 -7.24
C TYR A 169 -4.00 0.58 -5.82
N ILE A 170 -3.38 1.34 -4.92
CA ILE A 170 -3.25 1.02 -3.50
C ILE A 170 -4.07 2.02 -2.68
N LEU A 171 -5.04 1.50 -1.92
CA LEU A 171 -5.87 2.25 -0.97
C LEU A 171 -5.55 1.79 0.46
N GLN A 172 -5.14 2.72 1.31
CA GLN A 172 -4.86 2.44 2.73
C GLN A 172 -6.08 2.80 3.60
N LEU A 173 -7.16 2.07 3.47
CA LEU A 173 -8.32 1.99 4.38
C LEU A 173 -9.31 0.93 3.89
N ALA A 174 -10.03 0.28 4.82
CA ALA A 174 -10.96 -0.82 4.49
C ALA A 174 -12.44 -0.40 4.56
N ASP A 175 -12.77 0.85 4.26
CA ASP A 175 -14.15 1.33 4.17
C ASP A 175 -14.73 1.02 2.78
N PRO A 176 -15.81 0.22 2.66
CA PRO A 176 -16.37 -0.18 1.37
C PRO A 176 -16.93 0.99 0.54
N ASP A 177 -17.53 2.00 1.17
CA ASP A 177 -18.13 3.15 0.47
C ASP A 177 -17.04 4.01 -0.17
N ILE A 178 -15.97 4.27 0.59
CA ILE A 178 -14.81 5.02 0.12
C ILE A 178 -14.07 4.24 -0.98
N ALA A 179 -13.87 2.93 -0.77
CA ALA A 179 -13.24 2.05 -1.76
C ALA A 179 -14.02 2.06 -3.08
N ALA A 180 -15.35 1.91 -3.02
CA ALA A 180 -16.22 1.93 -4.21
C ALA A 180 -16.07 3.24 -5.01
N TRP A 181 -16.06 4.39 -4.33
CA TRP A 181 -15.87 5.68 -4.96
C TRP A 181 -14.51 5.82 -5.62
N MET A 182 -13.43 5.40 -4.93
CA MET A 182 -12.07 5.50 -5.44
C MET A 182 -11.84 4.56 -6.63
N ILE A 183 -12.31 3.31 -6.56
CA ILE A 183 -12.25 2.34 -7.67
C ILE A 183 -12.97 2.90 -8.92
N LYS A 184 -14.19 3.41 -8.74
CA LYS A 184 -14.95 4.03 -9.81
C LYS A 184 -14.20 5.20 -10.46
N THR A 185 -13.57 6.05 -9.63
CA THR A 185 -12.82 7.22 -10.10
C THR A 185 -11.58 6.81 -10.91
N VAL A 186 -10.82 5.82 -10.43
CA VAL A 186 -9.63 5.30 -11.13
C VAL A 186 -10.04 4.66 -12.46
N ARG A 187 -11.07 3.81 -12.47
CA ARG A 187 -11.58 3.16 -13.70
C ARG A 187 -12.02 4.17 -14.74
N ALA A 188 -12.78 5.18 -14.34
CA ALA A 188 -13.23 6.25 -15.25
C ALA A 188 -12.05 7.05 -15.85
N ALA A 189 -10.99 7.27 -15.05
CA ALA A 189 -9.78 7.93 -15.53
C ALA A 189 -9.00 7.06 -16.53
N ALA A 190 -8.92 5.75 -16.30
CA ALA A 190 -8.30 4.81 -17.23
C ALA A 190 -9.04 4.77 -18.58
N GLU A 191 -10.36 4.67 -18.56
CA GLU A 191 -11.19 4.70 -19.76
C GLU A 191 -10.98 6.00 -20.55
N LYS A 192 -10.99 7.14 -19.85
CA LYS A 192 -10.71 8.45 -20.46
C LYS A 192 -9.32 8.54 -21.09
N ALA A 193 -8.33 7.85 -20.52
CA ALA A 193 -6.97 7.76 -21.04
C ALA A 193 -6.82 6.71 -22.17
N GLY A 194 -7.90 6.03 -22.57
CA GLY A 194 -7.88 5.00 -23.60
C GLY A 194 -7.28 3.66 -23.14
N ARG A 195 -7.22 3.44 -21.81
CA ARG A 195 -6.73 2.20 -21.21
C ARG A 195 -7.91 1.31 -20.81
N ASP A 196 -7.70 0.01 -20.78
CA ASP A 196 -8.69 -0.95 -20.26
C ASP A 196 -8.83 -0.79 -18.73
N PRO A 197 -10.01 -0.35 -18.23
CA PRO A 197 -10.23 -0.22 -16.78
C PRO A 197 -10.19 -1.55 -16.03
N ALA A 198 -10.44 -2.67 -16.72
CA ALA A 198 -10.42 -4.00 -16.12
C ALA A 198 -8.99 -4.54 -15.93
N ALA A 199 -8.00 -3.98 -16.60
CA ALA A 199 -6.61 -4.36 -16.44
C ALA A 199 -5.97 -3.80 -15.15
N ILE A 200 -6.58 -2.77 -14.53
CA ILE A 200 -6.05 -2.16 -13.30
C ILE A 200 -6.42 -3.03 -12.09
N LYS A 201 -5.41 -3.41 -11.31
CA LYS A 201 -5.58 -4.16 -10.06
C LYS A 201 -5.88 -3.20 -8.89
N PHE A 202 -6.71 -3.64 -7.96
CA PHE A 202 -7.11 -2.85 -6.79
C PHE A 202 -6.68 -3.55 -5.50
N CYS A 203 -5.79 -2.92 -4.74
CA CYS A 203 -5.35 -3.36 -3.42
C CYS A 203 -5.92 -2.43 -2.34
N VAL A 204 -6.63 -3.01 -1.38
CA VAL A 204 -7.00 -2.37 -0.12
C VAL A 204 -6.05 -2.84 0.96
N ALA A 205 -5.49 -1.92 1.73
CA ALA A 205 -4.56 -2.24 2.81
C ALA A 205 -5.05 -1.61 4.12
N ALA A 206 -5.15 -2.42 5.18
CA ALA A 206 -5.59 -1.94 6.49
C ALA A 206 -5.14 -2.90 7.61
N PRO A 207 -5.08 -2.43 8.87
CA PRO A 207 -4.92 -3.32 10.01
C PRO A 207 -6.02 -4.36 10.05
N ALA A 208 -5.61 -5.60 10.33
CA ALA A 208 -6.53 -6.69 10.62
C ALA A 208 -6.08 -7.38 11.91
N TYR A 209 -7.01 -7.56 12.84
CA TYR A 209 -6.77 -8.20 14.12
C TYR A 209 -7.86 -9.23 14.40
N VAL A 210 -7.52 -10.51 14.37
CA VAL A 210 -8.47 -11.60 14.59
C VAL A 210 -8.56 -11.94 16.09
N GLY A 211 -9.76 -11.87 16.67
CA GLY A 211 -9.98 -12.21 18.08
C GLY A 211 -11.34 -11.73 18.57
N ASP A 212 -11.63 -11.93 19.86
CA ASP A 212 -12.94 -11.62 20.46
C ASP A 212 -12.94 -10.32 21.31
N ASP A 213 -11.76 -9.79 21.69
CA ASP A 213 -11.65 -8.55 22.46
C ASP A 213 -11.59 -7.34 21.53
N LEU A 214 -12.75 -6.88 21.08
CA LEU A 214 -12.85 -5.74 20.15
C LEU A 214 -12.33 -4.42 20.77
N ALA A 215 -12.42 -4.24 22.09
CA ALA A 215 -11.92 -3.02 22.73
C ALA A 215 -10.39 -2.97 22.64
N HIS A 216 -9.71 -4.06 22.95
CA HIS A 216 -8.26 -4.17 22.80
C HIS A 216 -7.81 -4.02 21.34
N GLN A 217 -8.51 -4.67 20.40
CA GLN A 217 -8.21 -4.57 18.98
C GLN A 217 -8.29 -3.13 18.45
N ARG A 218 -9.31 -2.37 18.87
CA ARG A 218 -9.45 -0.95 18.53
C ARG A 218 -8.26 -0.13 19.05
N GLU A 219 -7.85 -0.33 20.28
CA GLU A 219 -6.69 0.36 20.84
C GLU A 219 -5.40 0.05 20.06
N GLN A 220 -5.18 -1.21 19.70
CA GLN A 220 -4.02 -1.64 18.93
C GLN A 220 -3.99 -1.08 17.49
N THR A 221 -5.15 -0.73 16.93
CA THR A 221 -5.27 -0.31 15.52
C THR A 221 -5.69 1.16 15.32
N ARG A 222 -6.02 1.88 16.38
CA ARG A 222 -6.46 3.30 16.36
C ARG A 222 -5.48 4.24 15.67
N TRP A 223 -4.17 3.94 15.76
CA TRP A 223 -3.10 4.68 15.08
C TRP A 223 -3.32 4.82 13.57
N PHE A 224 -3.97 3.83 12.96
CA PHE A 224 -4.20 3.80 11.51
C PHE A 224 -5.17 4.90 11.06
N GLY A 225 -6.24 5.14 11.82
CA GLY A 225 -7.14 6.27 11.59
C GLY A 225 -6.39 7.61 11.62
N GLY A 226 -5.47 7.79 12.57
CA GLY A 226 -4.60 8.98 12.63
C GLY A 226 -3.70 9.14 11.41
N MET A 227 -3.11 8.05 10.93
CA MET A 227 -2.26 8.04 9.73
C MET A 227 -3.07 8.38 8.47
N VAL A 228 -4.18 7.70 8.25
CA VAL A 228 -5.07 7.93 7.09
C VAL A 228 -5.65 9.36 7.14
N GLY A 229 -5.96 9.85 8.32
CA GLY A 229 -6.49 11.20 8.53
C GLY A 229 -5.64 12.31 7.94
N ASN A 230 -4.32 12.15 7.85
CA ASN A 230 -3.46 13.13 7.18
C ASN A 230 -3.77 13.26 5.69
N HIS A 231 -3.93 12.13 5.02
CA HIS A 231 -4.24 12.11 3.59
C HIS A 231 -5.66 12.63 3.33
N VAL A 232 -6.59 12.24 4.18
CA VAL A 232 -8.00 12.63 4.09
C VAL A 232 -8.19 14.12 4.38
N ALA A 233 -7.48 14.69 5.37
CA ALA A 233 -7.58 16.13 5.67
C ALA A 233 -7.22 17.01 4.49
N ASP A 234 -6.14 16.68 3.80
CA ASP A 234 -5.69 17.44 2.62
C ASP A 234 -6.74 17.39 1.49
N ILE A 235 -7.42 16.24 1.34
CA ILE A 235 -8.49 16.05 0.37
C ILE A 235 -9.74 16.84 0.75
N VAL A 236 -10.18 16.76 1.99
CA VAL A 236 -11.36 17.47 2.49
C VAL A 236 -11.15 18.97 2.42
N ALA A 237 -9.98 19.48 2.83
CA ALA A 237 -9.66 20.89 2.72
C ALA A 237 -9.73 21.44 1.28
N ARG A 238 -9.34 20.62 0.30
CA ARG A 238 -9.31 21.02 -1.13
C ARG A 238 -10.60 20.76 -1.87
N TYR A 239 -11.33 19.72 -1.53
CA TYR A 239 -12.44 19.18 -2.33
C TYR A 239 -13.75 19.00 -1.54
N GLY A 240 -13.76 19.09 -0.22
CA GLY A 240 -14.94 18.84 0.61
C GLY A 240 -16.12 19.75 0.27
N ALA A 241 -15.88 21.03 0.07
CA ALA A 241 -16.92 21.99 -0.32
C ALA A 241 -17.47 21.82 -1.75
N THR A 242 -16.81 21.00 -2.57
CA THR A 242 -17.21 20.80 -3.99
C THR A 242 -18.15 19.60 -4.18
N GLY A 243 -18.41 18.81 -3.14
CA GLY A 243 -19.12 17.53 -3.24
C GLY A 243 -18.37 16.45 -4.05
N ALA A 244 -17.10 16.69 -4.36
CA ALA A 244 -16.27 15.77 -5.15
C ALA A 244 -15.71 14.59 -4.33
N VAL A 245 -15.96 14.56 -3.02
CA VAL A 245 -15.53 13.49 -2.09
C VAL A 245 -16.73 13.01 -1.26
N PRO A 246 -16.75 11.71 -0.87
CA PRO A 246 -17.81 11.17 -0.03
C PRO A 246 -17.95 11.90 1.31
N GLN A 247 -19.18 12.06 1.80
CA GLN A 247 -19.47 12.68 3.12
C GLN A 247 -18.73 11.98 4.24
N ALA A 248 -18.60 10.65 4.18
CA ALA A 248 -17.85 9.86 5.15
C ALA A 248 -16.39 10.30 5.36
N LEU A 249 -15.75 10.87 4.33
CA LEU A 249 -14.41 11.44 4.43
C LEU A 249 -14.44 12.84 5.09
N THR A 250 -15.46 13.64 4.82
CA THR A 250 -15.60 15.00 5.40
C THR A 250 -15.93 14.93 6.89
N ASP A 251 -16.84 14.05 7.30
CA ASP A 251 -17.25 13.87 8.68
C ASP A 251 -16.09 13.47 9.60
N TYR A 252 -15.20 12.63 9.08
CA TYR A 252 -14.00 12.18 9.81
C TYR A 252 -13.05 13.31 10.18
N ILE A 253 -12.93 14.34 9.35
CA ILE A 253 -11.93 15.41 9.52
C ILE A 253 -12.34 16.47 10.54
N GLU A 254 -13.63 16.67 10.81
CA GLU A 254 -14.10 17.72 11.72
C GLU A 254 -13.59 17.58 13.16
N GLY A 255 -13.28 16.35 13.62
CA GLY A 255 -12.74 16.07 14.96
C GLY A 255 -11.21 16.04 15.07
N ARG A 256 -10.46 16.22 13.97
CA ARG A 256 -9.02 15.93 13.93
C ARG A 256 -8.16 17.00 14.59
N ARG A 257 -7.09 16.55 15.30
CA ARG A 257 -5.95 17.35 15.78
C ARG A 257 -4.68 17.05 14.98
N GLY A 258 -3.60 17.83 15.16
CA GLY A 258 -2.33 17.68 14.46
C GLY A 258 -1.72 16.27 14.59
N TYR A 259 -0.98 15.81 13.57
CA TYR A 259 -0.36 14.50 13.51
C TYR A 259 1.16 14.58 13.69
N ASP A 260 1.74 13.70 14.53
CA ASP A 260 3.17 13.62 14.79
C ASP A 260 3.80 12.49 13.94
N TYR A 261 4.60 12.86 12.93
CA TYR A 261 5.27 11.91 12.05
C TYR A 261 6.34 11.06 12.75
N SER A 262 6.88 11.46 13.89
CA SER A 262 7.85 10.64 14.64
C SER A 262 7.22 9.35 15.22
N GLN A 263 5.89 9.34 15.38
CA GLN A 263 5.10 8.21 15.86
C GLN A 263 4.31 7.52 14.73
N HIS A 264 4.68 7.78 13.48
CA HIS A 264 3.98 7.26 12.30
C HIS A 264 3.95 5.73 12.30
N GLY A 265 2.75 5.15 12.15
CA GLY A 265 2.56 3.69 12.07
C GLY A 265 2.80 2.91 13.36
N LYS A 266 2.88 3.55 14.52
CA LYS A 266 3.11 2.87 15.82
C LYS A 266 1.79 2.63 16.56
N ALA A 267 1.56 1.37 16.98
CA ALA A 267 0.49 1.03 17.91
C ALA A 267 0.69 1.73 19.26
N GLY A 268 -0.41 2.16 19.91
CA GLY A 268 -0.38 2.82 21.22
C GLY A 268 0.14 4.26 21.21
N ASN A 269 0.20 4.93 20.06
CA ASN A 269 0.55 6.34 20.02
C ASN A 269 -0.55 7.21 20.65
N THR A 270 -0.16 8.22 21.44
CA THR A 270 -1.08 9.04 22.24
C THR A 270 -1.78 10.15 21.46
N HIS A 271 -1.33 10.47 20.24
CA HIS A 271 -1.91 11.54 19.45
C HIS A 271 -3.06 11.10 18.54
N THR A 272 -3.54 9.85 18.67
CA THR A 272 -4.68 9.31 17.93
C THR A 272 -5.92 9.05 18.79
N GLU A 273 -5.91 9.45 20.05
CA GLU A 273 -7.05 9.32 20.98
C GLU A 273 -8.33 10.02 20.48
N PHE A 274 -8.20 10.97 19.56
CA PHE A 274 -9.34 11.65 18.93
C PHE A 274 -10.06 10.80 17.88
N VAL A 275 -9.51 9.66 17.45
CA VAL A 275 -10.12 8.78 16.45
C VAL A 275 -11.22 7.96 17.13
N PRO A 276 -12.51 8.16 16.80
CA PRO A 276 -13.60 7.43 17.44
C PRO A 276 -13.65 5.97 16.99
N ASP A 277 -14.27 5.11 17.80
CA ASP A 277 -14.33 3.66 17.57
C ASP A 277 -14.99 3.27 16.25
N ASP A 278 -16.04 3.98 15.86
CA ASP A 278 -16.74 3.74 14.60
C ASP A 278 -15.85 3.97 13.36
N ILE A 279 -14.92 4.93 13.45
CA ILE A 279 -13.90 5.16 12.40
C ILE A 279 -12.86 4.06 12.39
N VAL A 280 -12.43 3.58 13.57
CA VAL A 280 -11.52 2.43 13.64
C VAL A 280 -12.17 1.21 12.99
N ASP A 281 -13.43 0.91 13.35
CA ASP A 281 -14.19 -0.22 12.80
C ASP A 281 -14.40 -0.11 11.28
N ARG A 282 -14.60 1.10 10.77
CA ARG A 282 -14.76 1.33 9.33
C ARG A 282 -13.46 1.13 8.58
N PHE A 283 -12.33 1.62 9.10
CA PHE A 283 -11.06 1.64 8.38
C PHE A 283 -10.24 0.35 8.54
N CYS A 284 -10.46 -0.41 9.63
CA CYS A 284 -9.74 -1.65 9.94
C CYS A 284 -10.64 -2.89 9.74
N VAL A 285 -10.06 -4.07 9.84
CA VAL A 285 -10.79 -5.35 9.82
C VAL A 285 -10.58 -6.05 11.17
N LEU A 286 -11.57 -5.98 12.06
CA LEU A 286 -11.48 -6.39 13.45
C LEU A 286 -12.57 -7.40 13.81
N GLY A 287 -12.31 -8.18 14.86
CA GLY A 287 -13.28 -9.13 15.40
C GLY A 287 -12.95 -10.60 15.10
N PRO A 288 -13.94 -11.50 15.27
CA PRO A 288 -13.79 -12.91 14.96
C PRO A 288 -13.67 -13.16 13.44
N VAL A 289 -13.29 -14.37 13.06
CA VAL A 289 -13.06 -14.80 11.66
C VAL A 289 -14.23 -14.42 10.74
N GLU A 290 -15.47 -14.60 11.19
CA GLU A 290 -16.68 -14.30 10.42
C GLU A 290 -16.76 -12.82 10.03
N SER A 291 -16.42 -11.90 10.93
CA SER A 291 -16.40 -10.46 10.67
C SER A 291 -15.35 -10.10 9.59
N HIS A 292 -14.21 -10.78 9.60
CA HIS A 292 -13.21 -10.63 8.56
C HIS A 292 -13.73 -11.11 7.21
N LEU A 293 -14.33 -12.30 7.16
CA LEU A 293 -14.87 -12.87 5.93
C LEU A 293 -15.97 -11.99 5.32
N ASP A 294 -16.86 -11.45 6.13
CA ASP A 294 -17.95 -10.58 5.66
C ASP A 294 -17.40 -9.30 5.05
N LYS A 295 -16.45 -8.63 5.72
CA LYS A 295 -15.86 -7.40 5.22
C LYS A 295 -14.99 -7.63 3.97
N LEU A 296 -14.21 -8.71 3.95
CA LEU A 296 -13.38 -9.05 2.80
C LEU A 296 -14.21 -9.45 1.58
N ARG A 297 -15.33 -10.16 1.77
CA ARG A 297 -16.28 -10.46 0.69
C ARG A 297 -16.92 -9.19 0.14
N ALA A 298 -17.34 -8.26 1.00
CA ALA A 298 -17.88 -6.98 0.58
C ALA A 298 -16.85 -6.18 -0.28
N LEU A 299 -15.59 -6.13 0.14
CA LEU A 299 -14.52 -5.49 -0.65
C LEU A 299 -14.26 -6.22 -1.98
N ARG A 300 -14.24 -7.55 -1.99
CA ARG A 300 -14.10 -8.37 -3.21
C ARG A 300 -15.21 -8.09 -4.21
N ASP A 301 -16.45 -8.00 -3.73
CA ASP A 301 -17.62 -7.78 -4.57
C ASP A 301 -17.66 -6.36 -5.18
N LEU A 302 -16.92 -5.41 -4.62
CA LEU A 302 -16.63 -4.09 -5.20
C LEU A 302 -15.54 -4.14 -6.29
N GLY A 303 -14.84 -5.26 -6.43
CA GLY A 303 -13.76 -5.44 -7.39
C GLY A 303 -12.36 -5.18 -6.81
N VAL A 304 -12.19 -5.36 -5.50
CA VAL A 304 -10.86 -5.41 -4.88
C VAL A 304 -10.20 -6.75 -5.20
N ASP A 305 -9.03 -6.70 -5.84
CA ASP A 305 -8.26 -7.88 -6.24
C ASP A 305 -7.40 -8.42 -5.09
N GLN A 306 -6.92 -7.53 -4.20
CA GLN A 306 -6.03 -7.89 -3.09
C GLN A 306 -6.43 -7.13 -1.81
N PHE A 307 -6.40 -7.83 -0.67
CA PHE A 307 -6.40 -7.21 0.65
C PHE A 307 -5.03 -7.43 1.32
N ALA A 308 -4.37 -6.35 1.73
CA ALA A 308 -3.08 -6.38 2.39
C ALA A 308 -3.23 -6.07 3.89
N VAL A 309 -2.93 -7.06 4.72
CA VAL A 309 -3.10 -7.03 6.18
C VAL A 309 -1.93 -6.28 6.83
N TYR A 310 -2.17 -5.14 7.48
CA TYR A 310 -1.17 -4.53 8.37
C TYR A 310 -1.10 -5.29 9.69
N LEU A 311 0.07 -5.86 10.00
CA LEU A 311 0.34 -6.57 11.25
C LEU A 311 1.21 -5.73 12.22
N GLN A 312 0.78 -4.49 12.51
CA GLN A 312 1.44 -3.60 13.46
C GLN A 312 0.70 -3.57 14.80
N HIS A 313 0.46 -4.74 15.38
CA HIS A 313 -0.18 -4.94 16.68
C HIS A 313 0.54 -6.06 17.46
N ASP A 314 0.13 -6.32 18.68
CA ASP A 314 0.79 -7.25 19.61
C ASP A 314 0.58 -8.74 19.28
N ASP A 315 -0.48 -9.10 18.53
CA ASP A 315 -0.84 -10.49 18.23
C ASP A 315 -0.69 -10.85 16.74
N LYS A 316 0.50 -10.61 16.20
CA LYS A 316 0.82 -10.81 14.78
C LYS A 316 0.71 -12.27 14.33
N GLU A 317 1.26 -13.18 15.15
CA GLU A 317 1.35 -14.59 14.77
C GLU A 317 -0.02 -15.28 14.80
N GLN A 318 -0.87 -14.98 15.77
CA GLN A 318 -2.23 -15.51 15.84
C GLN A 318 -3.09 -15.01 14.67
N THR A 319 -3.02 -13.71 14.36
CA THR A 319 -3.74 -13.15 13.21
C THR A 319 -3.26 -13.78 11.91
N LEU A 320 -1.94 -13.93 11.71
CA LEU A 320 -1.36 -14.57 10.54
C LEU A 320 -1.82 -16.04 10.41
N ALA A 321 -1.80 -16.80 11.51
CA ALA A 321 -2.29 -18.18 11.55
C ALA A 321 -3.77 -18.26 11.24
N ALA A 322 -4.61 -17.41 11.82
CA ALA A 322 -6.05 -17.39 11.56
C ALA A 322 -6.37 -17.08 10.09
N TYR A 323 -5.62 -16.17 9.47
CA TYR A 323 -5.73 -15.92 8.03
C TYR A 323 -5.37 -17.15 7.21
N GLY A 324 -4.25 -17.81 7.50
CA GLY A 324 -3.79 -19.00 6.76
C GLY A 324 -4.71 -20.20 6.92
N GLU A 325 -5.18 -20.47 8.13
CA GLU A 325 -5.97 -21.66 8.44
C GLU A 325 -7.46 -21.54 8.07
N LYS A 326 -8.04 -20.34 8.19
CA LYS A 326 -9.49 -20.15 8.12
C LYS A 326 -9.93 -19.14 7.05
N ILE A 327 -9.29 -17.97 6.96
CA ILE A 327 -9.77 -16.85 6.13
C ILE A 327 -9.39 -17.05 4.67
N ILE A 328 -8.11 -17.29 4.36
CA ILE A 328 -7.63 -17.47 2.98
C ILE A 328 -8.35 -18.66 2.31
N PRO A 329 -8.44 -19.86 2.93
CA PRO A 329 -9.16 -20.97 2.33
C PRO A 329 -10.64 -20.68 2.05
N ALA A 330 -11.33 -19.95 2.96
CA ALA A 330 -12.75 -19.60 2.82
C ALA A 330 -13.03 -18.49 1.77
N LEU A 331 -12.01 -17.75 1.33
CA LEU A 331 -12.13 -16.76 0.26
C LEU A 331 -11.88 -17.35 -1.13
N VAL A 332 -11.20 -18.49 -1.20
CA VAL A 332 -10.89 -19.22 -2.45
C VAL A 332 -11.99 -20.25 -2.79
N ALA A 333 -12.70 -20.75 -1.76
CA ALA A 333 -13.82 -21.64 -1.92
C ALA A 333 -15.05 -20.91 -2.48
#